data_06d1ed6f548ff35c9b10d481bec4d274
#
_entry.id   06d1ed6f548ff35c9b10d481bec4d274
#
_cell.length_a   1.000
_cell.length_b   1.000
_cell.length_c   1.000
_cell.angle_alpha   90.00
_cell.angle_beta   90.00
_cell.angle_gamma   90.00
#
_symmetry.space_group_name_H-M   'P 1'
#
loop_
_entity.id
_entity.type
_entity.pdbx_description
1 polymer ?
#
loop_
_entity_poly.entity_id
_entity_poly.type
_entity_poly.pdbx_seq_one_letter_code
_entity_poly.pdbx_strand_id
1 'polypeptide(L)'
;MASIGLLVSVRENGVEPLVTYTLENLEEIRRSFEVHAGAVPAHVTLHSWYGFLLRECIRPYQAALCPEPRVETILFVEGRTDNRAPRTQVARHYLAGNRMYSDRAADFAVRCDELTQGQVMARLAAMYDELYIDEVQDLAGYDLDLVERLLKSDIAITLVGDTRQATYATNYAPRHSQYRGPNLAALFQIWASDGLCQLDHRIISLRCVQALCDLADALYPQMPRTESGNGEVTGHDGIYLVAPEHVAAYMQEFAPTVLRHDRRQACDGLPAVNFGQCKGRTYSRVLIFPNGPL
;
A
#
# COMPACT_ATOMS: atom_id res chain seq x y z
N MET A 1 -3.89 -15.04 0.70
CA MET A 1 -3.51 -13.65 1.02
C MET A 1 -3.91 -13.38 2.45
N ALA A 2 -2.93 -13.28 3.35
CA ALA A 2 -3.22 -12.91 4.73
C ALA A 2 -3.64 -11.44 4.74
N SER A 3 -4.91 -11.14 4.89
CA SER A 3 -5.33 -9.81 5.30
C SER A 3 -4.97 -9.70 6.77
N ILE A 4 -3.96 -8.92 7.04
CA ILE A 4 -3.71 -8.44 8.38
C ILE A 4 -4.92 -7.57 8.70
N GLY A 5 -5.82 -8.08 9.53
CA GLY A 5 -6.81 -7.23 10.14
C GLY A 5 -6.05 -6.19 10.93
N LEU A 6 -6.14 -4.93 10.51
CA LEU A 6 -5.60 -3.81 11.25
C LEU A 6 -6.30 -3.81 12.61
N LEU A 7 -5.70 -4.43 13.61
CA LEU A 7 -6.08 -4.24 15.00
C LEU A 7 -5.57 -2.86 15.38
N VAL A 8 -6.33 -1.83 15.02
CA VAL A 8 -6.13 -0.49 15.56
C VAL A 8 -6.47 -0.57 17.04
N SER A 9 -5.44 -0.71 17.86
CA SER A 9 -5.56 -0.47 19.30
C SER A 9 -5.70 1.05 19.48
N VAL A 10 -6.93 1.52 19.36
CA VAL A 10 -7.27 2.93 19.43
C VAL A 10 -7.10 3.38 20.87
N ARG A 11 -6.12 4.23 21.15
CA ARG A 11 -6.04 4.95 22.42
C ARG A 11 -7.08 6.07 22.43
N GLU A 12 -7.87 6.19 23.47
CA GLU A 12 -9.03 7.09 23.54
C GLU A 12 -8.69 8.60 23.45
N ASN A 13 -7.43 9.03 23.41
CA ASN A 13 -7.04 10.44 23.55
C ASN A 13 -5.96 10.97 22.57
N GLY A 14 -5.65 10.27 21.48
CA GLY A 14 -4.62 10.71 20.52
C GLY A 14 -5.19 11.02 19.13
N VAL A 15 -4.50 11.84 18.32
CA VAL A 15 -4.80 11.99 16.89
C VAL A 15 -3.96 10.97 16.12
N GLU A 16 -4.63 10.07 15.44
CA GLU A 16 -4.01 8.93 14.77
C GLU A 16 -4.26 8.99 13.25
N PRO A 17 -3.27 9.37 12.44
CA PRO A 17 -3.39 9.25 11.00
C PRO A 17 -3.15 7.80 10.57
N LEU A 18 -4.04 7.30 9.73
CA LEU A 18 -3.89 6.06 9.01
C LEU A 18 -3.67 6.37 7.54
N VAL A 19 -2.54 5.95 7.03
CA VAL A 19 -2.07 6.24 5.68
C VAL A 19 -2.04 4.94 4.88
N THR A 20 -2.65 4.92 3.71
CA THR A 20 -2.56 3.80 2.76
C THR A 20 -2.23 4.30 1.37
N TYR A 21 -1.74 3.41 0.49
CA TYR A 21 -1.26 3.83 -0.82
C TYR A 21 -2.39 4.16 -1.79
N THR A 22 -3.45 3.32 -1.88
CA THR A 22 -4.51 3.48 -2.87
C THR A 22 -5.78 4.10 -2.29
N LEU A 23 -6.58 4.73 -3.15
CA LEU A 23 -7.89 5.25 -2.75
C LEU A 23 -8.87 4.10 -2.46
N GLU A 24 -8.73 2.98 -3.17
CA GLU A 24 -9.54 1.78 -2.95
C GLU A 24 -9.31 1.21 -1.54
N ASN A 25 -8.06 1.12 -1.10
CA ASN A 25 -7.74 0.68 0.27
C ASN A 25 -8.27 1.68 1.30
N LEU A 26 -8.20 2.97 1.00
CA LEU A 26 -8.73 4.01 1.88
C LEU A 26 -10.24 3.86 2.09
N GLU A 27 -11.00 3.58 1.03
CA GLU A 27 -12.44 3.32 1.10
C GLU A 27 -12.75 2.00 1.83
N GLU A 28 -11.95 0.96 1.65
CA GLU A 28 -12.10 -0.32 2.37
C GLU A 28 -11.87 -0.13 3.89
N ILE A 29 -10.85 0.62 4.26
CA ILE A 29 -10.58 0.97 5.67
C ILE A 29 -11.75 1.80 6.24
N ARG A 30 -12.24 2.80 5.51
CA ARG A 30 -13.39 3.59 5.93
C ARG A 30 -14.61 2.71 6.18
N ARG A 31 -14.94 1.84 5.22
CA ARG A 31 -16.05 0.89 5.34
C ARG A 31 -15.88 -0.05 6.53
N SER A 32 -14.65 -0.49 6.78
CA SER A 32 -14.35 -1.34 7.95
C SER A 32 -14.66 -0.62 9.26
N PHE A 33 -14.29 0.65 9.40
CA PHE A 33 -14.68 1.46 10.56
C PHE A 33 -16.20 1.63 10.67
N GLU A 34 -16.88 1.91 9.56
CA GLU A 34 -18.35 2.05 9.54
C GLU A 34 -19.05 0.77 10.00
N VAL A 35 -18.56 -0.39 9.55
CA VAL A 35 -19.14 -1.71 9.93
C VAL A 35 -18.87 -2.04 11.39
N HIS A 36 -17.68 -1.80 11.90
CA HIS A 36 -17.28 -2.28 13.22
C HIS A 36 -17.48 -1.25 14.34
N ALA A 37 -17.41 0.04 14.01
CA ALA A 37 -17.50 1.15 14.97
C ALA A 37 -18.64 2.14 14.67
N GLY A 38 -19.42 1.91 13.61
CA GLY A 38 -20.49 2.80 13.19
C GLY A 38 -20.04 4.02 12.39
N ALA A 39 -18.80 4.48 12.58
CA ALA A 39 -18.20 5.59 11.84
C ALA A 39 -16.67 5.57 12.03
N VAL A 40 -15.96 6.34 11.22
CA VAL A 40 -14.54 6.61 11.48
C VAL A 40 -14.45 7.45 12.77
N PRO A 41 -13.69 7.01 13.80
CA PRO A 41 -13.54 7.76 15.04
C PRO A 41 -12.98 9.18 14.81
N ALA A 42 -13.43 10.16 15.58
CA ALA A 42 -13.06 11.57 15.37
C ALA A 42 -11.55 11.86 15.50
N HIS A 43 -10.82 11.03 16.24
CA HIS A 43 -9.36 11.12 16.39
C HIS A 43 -8.58 10.41 15.29
N VAL A 44 -9.23 9.62 14.42
CA VAL A 44 -8.61 8.93 13.29
C VAL A 44 -8.72 9.80 12.04
N THR A 45 -7.61 10.06 11.39
CA THR A 45 -7.57 10.75 10.10
C THR A 45 -7.08 9.81 9.00
N LEU A 46 -7.88 9.63 7.95
CA LEU A 46 -7.54 8.76 6.84
C LEU A 46 -6.88 9.55 5.71
N HIS A 47 -5.71 9.10 5.25
CA HIS A 47 -4.96 9.70 4.15
C HIS A 47 -4.56 8.66 3.11
N SER A 48 -4.60 9.03 1.83
CA SER A 48 -3.76 8.36 0.85
C SER A 48 -2.30 8.79 1.05
N TRP A 49 -1.32 7.95 0.65
CA TRP A 49 0.11 8.27 0.75
C TRP A 49 0.44 9.64 0.16
N TYR A 50 0.00 9.90 -1.06
CA TYR A 50 0.23 11.21 -1.70
C TYR A 50 -0.52 12.35 -1.04
N GLY A 51 -1.69 12.08 -0.46
CA GLY A 51 -2.45 13.05 0.34
C GLY A 51 -1.69 13.45 1.59
N PHE A 52 -1.11 12.47 2.29
CA PHE A 52 -0.25 12.68 3.45
C PHE A 52 1.01 13.47 3.07
N LEU A 53 1.74 13.03 2.04
CA LEU A 53 2.92 13.77 1.57
C LEU A 53 2.59 15.23 1.27
N LEU A 54 1.52 15.47 0.52
CA LEU A 54 1.17 16.81 0.05
C LEU A 54 0.73 17.73 1.20
N ARG A 55 -0.14 17.23 2.09
CA ARG A 55 -0.73 18.03 3.16
C ARG A 55 0.22 18.24 4.32
N GLU A 56 0.92 17.17 4.71
CA GLU A 56 1.64 17.15 5.97
C GLU A 56 3.15 17.41 5.79
N CYS A 57 3.74 16.94 4.68
CA CYS A 57 5.19 17.02 4.50
C CYS A 57 5.62 18.12 3.50
N ILE A 58 4.82 18.38 2.46
CA ILE A 58 5.23 19.28 1.36
C ILE A 58 4.70 20.70 1.57
N ARG A 59 3.38 20.89 1.55
CA ARG A 59 2.78 22.23 1.56
C ARG A 59 3.19 23.12 2.73
N PRO A 60 3.31 22.61 3.96
CA PRO A 60 3.74 23.46 5.09
C PRO A 60 5.17 23.96 4.94
N TYR A 61 6.03 23.21 4.22
CA TYR A 61 7.47 23.46 4.16
C TYR A 61 8.00 23.74 2.76
N GLN A 62 7.15 23.73 1.73
CA GLN A 62 7.61 23.90 0.35
C GLN A 62 8.41 25.19 0.14
N ALA A 63 8.13 26.26 0.88
CA ALA A 63 8.82 27.53 0.75
C ALA A 63 10.33 27.43 1.02
N ALA A 64 10.76 26.46 1.82
CA ALA A 64 12.18 26.21 2.08
C ALA A 64 12.94 25.70 0.84
N LEU A 65 12.25 25.01 -0.08
CA LEU A 65 12.85 24.43 -1.29
C LEU A 65 12.35 25.10 -2.58
N CYS A 66 11.05 25.38 -2.68
CA CYS A 66 10.40 25.96 -3.85
C CYS A 66 9.23 26.85 -3.40
N PRO A 67 9.44 28.14 -3.11
CA PRO A 67 8.38 29.03 -2.65
C PRO A 67 7.25 29.19 -3.67
N GLU A 68 7.61 29.20 -4.96
CA GLU A 68 6.67 29.35 -6.09
C GLU A 68 7.01 28.40 -7.26
N PRO A 69 6.00 27.88 -7.96
CA PRO A 69 4.56 28.00 -7.68
C PRO A 69 4.12 27.12 -6.51
N ARG A 70 3.01 27.48 -5.84
CA ARG A 70 2.44 26.67 -4.77
C ARG A 70 1.95 25.33 -5.33
N VAL A 71 2.33 24.24 -4.64
CA VAL A 71 1.92 22.88 -5.02
C VAL A 71 0.46 22.65 -4.64
N GLU A 72 -0.39 22.41 -5.65
CA GLU A 72 -1.83 22.22 -5.44
C GLU A 72 -2.25 20.74 -5.49
N THR A 73 -1.62 19.94 -6.35
CA THR A 73 -2.02 18.57 -6.56
C THR A 73 -0.86 17.68 -7.02
N ILE A 74 -1.11 16.39 -7.10
CA ILE A 74 -0.17 15.39 -7.64
C ILE A 74 -0.49 15.14 -9.12
N LEU A 75 0.54 15.12 -9.94
CA LEU A 75 0.50 14.62 -11.31
C LEU A 75 1.05 13.18 -11.29
N PHE A 76 0.16 12.21 -11.40
CA PHE A 76 0.56 10.80 -11.47
C PHE A 76 1.26 10.53 -12.79
N VAL A 77 2.45 9.92 -12.71
CA VAL A 77 3.26 9.50 -13.86
C VAL A 77 3.42 7.99 -13.86
N GLU A 78 3.34 7.39 -15.04
CA GLU A 78 3.64 5.97 -15.20
C GLU A 78 5.17 5.78 -15.23
N GLY A 79 5.69 4.98 -14.29
CA GLY A 79 7.12 4.73 -14.19
C GLY A 79 7.90 5.94 -13.67
N ARG A 80 8.70 6.57 -14.53
CA ARG A 80 9.50 7.76 -14.20
C ARG A 80 9.09 8.93 -15.07
N THR A 81 9.11 10.13 -14.47
CA THR A 81 8.88 11.35 -15.28
C THR A 81 9.99 11.53 -16.33
N ASP A 82 9.60 11.85 -17.56
CA ASP A 82 10.52 12.16 -18.67
C ASP A 82 11.26 13.48 -18.50
N ASN A 83 10.87 14.27 -17.51
CA ASN A 83 11.48 15.57 -17.23
C ASN A 83 12.93 15.40 -16.72
N ARG A 84 13.89 15.80 -17.56
CA ARG A 84 15.34 15.71 -17.29
C ARG A 84 15.93 16.97 -16.65
N ALA A 85 15.10 17.89 -16.18
CA ALA A 85 15.60 19.08 -15.51
C ALA A 85 16.47 18.70 -14.30
N PRO A 86 17.64 19.31 -14.12
CA PRO A 86 18.51 19.03 -12.98
C PRO A 86 17.85 19.49 -11.68
N ARG A 87 18.22 18.88 -10.56
CA ARG A 87 17.71 19.22 -9.22
C ARG A 87 17.94 20.68 -8.81
N THR A 88 18.91 21.36 -9.42
CA THR A 88 19.17 22.79 -9.21
C THR A 88 18.07 23.67 -9.78
N GLN A 89 17.34 23.20 -10.80
CA GLN A 89 16.14 23.86 -11.34
C GLN A 89 14.90 23.32 -10.64
N VAL A 90 14.75 23.61 -9.35
CA VAL A 90 13.79 22.97 -8.45
C VAL A 90 12.38 22.92 -9.01
N ALA A 91 11.78 24.04 -9.36
CA ALA A 91 10.42 24.07 -9.89
C ALA A 91 10.27 23.19 -11.14
N ARG A 92 11.19 23.31 -12.12
CA ARG A 92 11.16 22.45 -13.32
C ARG A 92 11.39 20.98 -13.03
N HIS A 93 12.23 20.68 -12.03
CA HIS A 93 12.53 19.29 -11.68
C HIS A 93 11.31 18.61 -11.06
N TYR A 94 10.67 19.23 -10.09
CA TYR A 94 9.63 18.60 -9.27
C TYR A 94 8.20 18.84 -9.77
N LEU A 95 7.98 19.90 -10.59
CA LEU A 95 6.63 20.37 -10.90
C LEU A 95 6.36 20.44 -12.41
N ALA A 96 5.10 20.25 -12.75
CA ALA A 96 4.48 20.64 -14.01
C ALA A 96 3.42 21.72 -13.72
N GLY A 97 3.82 23.00 -13.80
CA GLY A 97 3.02 24.11 -13.28
C GLY A 97 2.91 24.01 -11.76
N ASN A 98 1.68 23.94 -11.24
CA ASN A 98 1.39 23.76 -9.81
C ASN A 98 1.19 22.29 -9.39
N ARG A 99 1.47 21.32 -10.26
CA ARG A 99 1.31 19.88 -10.02
C ARG A 99 2.64 19.23 -9.75
N MET A 100 2.75 18.52 -8.62
CA MET A 100 3.93 17.74 -8.21
C MET A 100 3.95 16.39 -8.94
N TYR A 101 5.08 16.03 -9.57
CA TYR A 101 5.26 14.69 -10.12
C TYR A 101 5.25 13.63 -8.99
N SER A 102 4.41 12.61 -9.13
CA SER A 102 4.23 11.57 -8.11
C SER A 102 5.53 10.86 -7.74
N ASP A 103 6.36 10.53 -8.73
CA ASP A 103 7.64 9.84 -8.54
C ASP A 103 8.74 10.70 -7.86
N ARG A 104 8.47 11.99 -7.61
CA ARG A 104 9.38 12.94 -6.96
C ARG A 104 8.84 13.55 -5.66
N ALA A 105 7.63 13.22 -5.29
CA ALA A 105 6.97 13.83 -4.13
C ALA A 105 7.69 13.53 -2.82
N ALA A 106 8.08 12.28 -2.58
CA ALA A 106 8.81 11.89 -1.38
C ALA A 106 10.23 12.51 -1.35
N ASP A 107 10.95 12.55 -2.48
CA ASP A 107 12.24 13.24 -2.57
C ASP A 107 12.10 14.74 -2.19
N PHE A 108 11.04 15.40 -2.67
CA PHE A 108 10.76 16.79 -2.30
C PHE A 108 10.49 16.93 -0.80
N ALA A 109 9.68 16.03 -0.21
CA ALA A 109 9.38 16.04 1.23
C ALA A 109 10.65 15.82 2.08
N VAL A 110 11.47 14.85 1.72
CA VAL A 110 12.77 14.59 2.37
C VAL A 110 13.67 15.83 2.31
N ARG A 111 13.76 16.49 1.17
CA ARG A 111 14.55 17.72 1.04
C ARG A 111 13.98 18.90 1.83
N CYS A 112 12.66 19.03 1.92
CA CYS A 112 12.05 20.02 2.81
C CYS A 112 12.48 19.80 4.25
N ASP A 113 12.43 18.55 4.71
CA ASP A 113 12.86 18.19 6.07
C ASP A 113 14.35 18.50 6.29
N GLU A 114 15.22 18.16 5.34
CA GLU A 114 16.66 18.48 5.40
C GLU A 114 16.93 19.98 5.48
N LEU A 115 16.31 20.77 4.61
CA LEU A 115 16.50 22.22 4.57
C LEU A 115 15.96 22.93 5.80
N THR A 116 14.95 22.35 6.43
CA THR A 116 14.34 22.87 7.67
C THR A 116 14.91 22.21 8.93
N GLN A 117 15.98 21.42 8.81
CA GLN A 117 16.66 20.78 9.95
C GLN A 117 15.70 19.91 10.79
N GLY A 118 14.86 19.09 10.13
CA GLY A 118 13.97 18.14 10.77
C GLY A 118 12.62 18.71 11.20
N GLN A 119 12.26 19.95 10.78
CA GLN A 119 11.00 20.57 11.20
C GLN A 119 9.76 19.87 10.64
N VAL A 120 9.86 19.14 9.52
CA VAL A 120 8.75 18.32 9.01
C VAL A 120 8.44 17.23 10.02
N MET A 121 9.44 16.46 10.45
CA MET A 121 9.27 15.38 11.43
C MET A 121 8.85 15.92 12.80
N ALA A 122 9.46 17.02 13.26
CA ALA A 122 9.11 17.64 14.53
C ALA A 122 7.65 18.11 14.56
N ARG A 123 7.14 18.69 13.46
CA ARG A 123 5.73 19.08 13.37
C ARG A 123 4.81 17.85 13.41
N LEU A 124 5.15 16.80 12.67
CA LEU A 124 4.37 15.57 12.70
C LEU A 124 4.31 14.98 14.10
N ALA A 125 5.44 14.91 14.82
CA ALA A 125 5.49 14.45 16.20
C ALA A 125 4.71 15.33 17.19
N ALA A 126 4.59 16.63 16.92
CA ALA A 126 3.76 17.51 17.72
C ALA A 126 2.25 17.37 17.45
N MET A 127 1.87 16.76 16.33
CA MET A 127 0.46 16.61 15.91
C MET A 127 -0.08 15.21 16.15
N TYR A 128 0.78 14.19 16.05
CA TYR A 128 0.40 12.79 16.01
C TYR A 128 1.17 11.99 17.06
N ASP A 129 0.44 11.26 17.89
CA ASP A 129 1.04 10.31 18.84
C ASP A 129 1.44 9.02 18.15
N GLU A 130 0.60 8.54 17.23
CA GLU A 130 0.82 7.33 16.45
C GLU A 130 0.55 7.58 14.97
N LEU A 131 1.25 6.87 14.10
CA LEU A 131 1.04 6.89 12.65
C LEU A 131 1.05 5.45 12.12
N TYR A 132 -0.01 5.08 11.44
CA TYR A 132 -0.15 3.78 10.79
C TYR A 132 0.06 3.91 9.28
N ILE A 133 0.94 3.10 8.71
CA ILE A 133 1.17 3.03 7.26
C ILE A 133 0.84 1.62 6.78
N ASP A 134 -0.23 1.49 6.02
CA ASP A 134 -0.67 0.24 5.43
C ASP A 134 -0.10 0.07 4.00
N GLU A 135 -0.02 -1.18 3.54
CA GLU A 135 0.53 -1.57 2.24
C GLU A 135 1.96 -1.04 2.03
N VAL A 136 2.78 -1.06 3.09
CA VAL A 136 4.15 -0.51 3.06
C VAL A 136 5.02 -1.14 1.98
N GLN A 137 4.71 -2.36 1.51
CA GLN A 137 5.44 -3.04 0.42
C GLN A 137 5.30 -2.35 -0.94
N ASP A 138 4.36 -1.42 -1.11
CA ASP A 138 4.22 -0.63 -2.33
C ASP A 138 5.13 0.60 -2.36
N LEU A 139 5.68 0.99 -1.21
CA LEU A 139 6.59 2.12 -1.10
C LEU A 139 7.96 1.80 -1.70
N ALA A 140 8.56 2.76 -2.39
CA ALA A 140 9.83 2.58 -3.07
C ALA A 140 10.65 3.89 -3.16
N GLY A 141 11.94 3.77 -3.42
CA GLY A 141 12.79 4.93 -3.62
C GLY A 141 12.83 5.85 -2.40
N TYR A 142 12.58 7.13 -2.61
CA TYR A 142 12.60 8.14 -1.53
C TYR A 142 11.45 8.00 -0.52
N ASP A 143 10.40 7.23 -0.82
CA ASP A 143 9.38 6.92 0.18
C ASP A 143 10.01 6.18 1.37
N LEU A 144 10.97 5.28 1.10
CA LEU A 144 11.70 4.54 2.14
C LEU A 144 12.59 5.46 2.98
N ASP A 145 13.21 6.48 2.38
CA ASP A 145 13.96 7.50 3.15
C ASP A 145 13.03 8.29 4.09
N LEU A 146 11.82 8.59 3.63
CA LEU A 146 10.84 9.28 4.47
C LEU A 146 10.33 8.40 5.61
N VAL A 147 10.03 7.11 5.33
CA VAL A 147 9.65 6.14 6.37
C VAL A 147 10.76 5.98 7.41
N GLU A 148 12.02 5.89 6.97
CA GLU A 148 13.16 5.81 7.90
C GLU A 148 13.25 7.05 8.80
N ARG A 149 12.97 8.26 8.28
CA ARG A 149 12.91 9.48 9.09
C ARG A 149 11.77 9.45 10.09
N LEU A 150 10.61 8.95 9.68
CA LEU A 150 9.47 8.75 10.59
C LEU A 150 9.83 7.76 11.71
N LEU A 151 10.47 6.64 11.40
CA LEU A 151 10.94 5.66 12.41
C LEU A 151 11.97 6.24 13.39
N LYS A 152 12.71 7.28 12.98
CA LYS A 152 13.69 7.99 13.83
C LYS A 152 13.08 9.15 14.60
N SER A 153 11.81 9.49 14.40
CA SER A 153 11.10 10.56 15.09
C SER A 153 10.49 10.08 16.41
N ASP A 154 9.91 10.99 17.16
CA ASP A 154 9.22 10.69 18.43
C ASP A 154 7.79 10.14 18.24
N ILE A 155 7.36 9.87 16.99
CA ILE A 155 6.04 9.32 16.69
C ILE A 155 6.11 7.80 16.83
N ALA A 156 5.11 7.17 17.45
CA ALA A 156 4.96 5.72 17.40
C ALA A 156 4.51 5.31 15.98
N ILE A 157 5.35 4.56 15.26
CA ILE A 157 5.08 4.16 13.87
C ILE A 157 4.72 2.69 13.80
N THR A 158 3.58 2.39 13.19
CA THR A 158 3.17 1.03 12.84
C THR A 158 3.14 0.87 11.33
N LEU A 159 4.00 0.00 10.80
CA LEU A 159 4.05 -0.35 9.37
C LEU A 159 3.35 -1.70 9.19
N VAL A 160 2.41 -1.76 8.27
CA VAL A 160 1.67 -2.99 7.93
C VAL A 160 1.85 -3.30 6.46
N GLY A 161 2.06 -4.56 6.12
CA GLY A 161 2.18 -4.97 4.73
C GLY A 161 2.53 -6.44 4.55
N ASP A 162 2.44 -6.90 3.31
CA ASP A 162 2.84 -8.25 2.92
C ASP A 162 3.78 -8.17 1.71
N THR A 163 5.05 -8.45 1.92
CA THR A 163 6.07 -8.38 0.86
C THR A 163 5.82 -9.36 -0.29
N ARG A 164 5.00 -10.40 -0.10
CA ARG A 164 4.54 -11.31 -1.16
C ARG A 164 3.59 -10.61 -2.14
N GLN A 165 2.93 -9.53 -1.71
CA GLN A 165 1.95 -8.76 -2.49
C GLN A 165 2.56 -7.50 -3.14
N ALA A 166 3.87 -7.36 -3.17
CA ALA A 166 4.58 -6.24 -3.77
C ALA A 166 4.51 -6.29 -5.32
N THR A 167 3.33 -6.02 -5.87
CA THR A 167 3.06 -6.04 -7.31
C THR A 167 3.19 -4.66 -7.96
N TYR A 168 3.20 -3.60 -7.16
CA TYR A 168 3.36 -2.21 -7.58
C TYR A 168 4.58 -1.59 -6.92
N ALA A 169 5.04 -0.47 -7.49
CA ALA A 169 6.02 0.39 -6.85
C ALA A 169 5.57 1.85 -7.01
N THR A 170 5.61 2.61 -5.92
CA THR A 170 5.26 4.04 -5.90
C THR A 170 6.14 4.88 -6.81
N ASN A 171 7.40 4.47 -6.98
CA ASN A 171 8.30 5.10 -7.92
C ASN A 171 9.40 4.14 -8.41
N TYR A 172 10.03 4.49 -9.52
CA TYR A 172 11.10 3.74 -10.17
C TYR A 172 12.47 4.44 -10.06
N ALA A 173 12.65 5.33 -9.07
CA ALA A 173 13.93 5.97 -8.82
C ALA A 173 15.04 4.93 -8.58
N PRO A 174 16.31 5.19 -8.95
CA PRO A 174 17.42 4.28 -8.66
C PRO A 174 17.68 4.11 -7.15
N ARG A 175 17.25 5.09 -6.35
CA ARG A 175 17.34 5.07 -4.90
C ARG A 175 16.67 3.84 -4.34
N HIS A 176 17.32 3.07 -3.49
CA HIS A 176 16.81 1.84 -2.87
C HIS A 176 16.31 0.77 -3.85
N SER A 177 16.78 0.77 -5.12
CA SER A 177 16.30 -0.17 -6.13
C SER A 177 16.51 -1.65 -5.77
N GLN A 178 17.48 -1.95 -4.90
CA GLN A 178 17.76 -3.29 -4.38
C GLN A 178 16.66 -3.80 -3.42
N TYR A 179 15.86 -2.91 -2.83
CA TYR A 179 14.81 -3.26 -1.87
C TYR A 179 13.39 -3.24 -2.48
N ARG A 180 13.28 -3.42 -3.79
CA ARG A 180 11.97 -3.49 -4.46
C ARG A 180 11.36 -4.87 -4.36
N GLY A 181 10.03 -4.89 -4.33
CA GLY A 181 9.26 -6.14 -4.31
C GLY A 181 9.57 -6.97 -3.06
N PRO A 182 9.74 -8.29 -3.20
CA PRO A 182 10.03 -9.18 -2.07
C PRO A 182 11.30 -8.82 -1.30
N ASN A 183 12.25 -8.14 -1.94
CA ASN A 183 13.52 -7.73 -1.31
C ASN A 183 13.33 -6.63 -0.25
N LEU A 184 12.17 -6.01 -0.15
CA LEU A 184 11.88 -5.01 0.87
C LEU A 184 11.97 -5.60 2.29
N ALA A 185 11.68 -6.89 2.45
CA ALA A 185 11.86 -7.59 3.71
C ALA A 185 13.30 -7.47 4.27
N ALA A 186 14.31 -7.43 3.39
CA ALA A 186 15.70 -7.26 3.82
C ALA A 186 15.96 -5.87 4.43
N LEU A 187 15.31 -4.83 3.91
CA LEU A 187 15.41 -3.48 4.50
C LEU A 187 14.78 -3.42 5.89
N PHE A 188 13.61 -4.06 6.07
CA PHE A 188 12.97 -4.12 7.38
C PHE A 188 13.83 -4.86 8.40
N GLN A 189 14.54 -5.91 7.98
CA GLN A 189 15.50 -6.61 8.84
C GLN A 189 16.69 -5.72 9.25
N ILE A 190 17.18 -4.88 8.32
CA ILE A 190 18.22 -3.88 8.62
C ILE A 190 17.69 -2.89 9.65
N TRP A 191 16.51 -2.30 9.44
CA TRP A 191 15.90 -1.37 10.39
C TRP A 191 15.67 -1.99 11.78
N ALA A 192 15.28 -3.27 11.83
CA ALA A 192 15.16 -3.98 13.10
C ALA A 192 16.52 -4.21 13.77
N SER A 193 17.55 -4.58 12.99
CA SER A 193 18.92 -4.76 13.52
C SER A 193 19.52 -3.46 14.03
N ASP A 194 19.18 -2.33 13.40
CA ASP A 194 19.59 -0.99 13.81
C ASP A 194 18.75 -0.45 14.98
N GLY A 195 17.78 -1.23 15.48
CA GLY A 195 16.92 -0.86 16.61
C GLY A 195 15.83 0.18 16.27
N LEU A 196 15.56 0.41 14.97
CA LEU A 196 14.56 1.38 14.53
C LEU A 196 13.13 0.84 14.62
N CYS A 197 12.94 -0.47 14.58
CA CYS A 197 11.64 -1.11 14.69
C CYS A 197 11.74 -2.53 15.27
N GLN A 198 10.59 -3.12 15.57
CA GLN A 198 10.44 -4.54 15.87
C GLN A 198 9.61 -5.19 14.76
N LEU A 199 9.98 -6.41 14.36
CA LEU A 199 9.24 -7.17 13.35
C LEU A 199 8.32 -8.18 14.03
N ASP A 200 7.04 -8.11 13.73
CA ASP A 200 6.04 -9.09 14.14
C ASP A 200 5.47 -9.78 12.90
N HIS A 201 5.55 -11.11 12.86
CA HIS A 201 5.04 -11.91 11.77
C HIS A 201 3.64 -12.43 12.10
N ARG A 202 2.63 -11.90 11.46
CA ARG A 202 1.25 -12.38 11.56
C ARG A 202 1.05 -13.53 10.58
N ILE A 203 0.91 -14.74 11.11
CA ILE A 203 0.77 -15.97 10.31
C ILE A 203 -0.68 -16.41 10.13
N ILE A 204 -1.63 -15.81 10.85
CA ILE A 204 -3.05 -16.20 10.80
C ILE A 204 -3.76 -15.35 9.74
N SER A 205 -4.35 -16.02 8.74
CA SER A 205 -5.22 -15.40 7.75
C SER A 205 -6.68 -15.57 8.18
N LEU A 206 -7.36 -14.46 8.50
CA LEU A 206 -8.80 -14.46 8.79
C LEU A 206 -9.69 -14.51 7.54
N ARG A 207 -9.08 -14.36 6.37
CA ARG A 207 -9.79 -14.23 5.09
C ARG A 207 -9.80 -15.53 4.29
N CYS A 208 -8.67 -16.22 4.23
CA CYS A 208 -8.46 -17.34 3.32
C CYS A 208 -8.64 -18.69 4.02
N VAL A 209 -9.25 -19.64 3.33
CA VAL A 209 -9.25 -21.06 3.74
C VAL A 209 -7.84 -21.65 3.63
N GLN A 210 -7.56 -22.74 4.37
CA GLN A 210 -6.21 -23.31 4.47
C GLN A 210 -5.62 -23.68 3.09
N ALA A 211 -6.41 -24.23 2.19
CA ALA A 211 -5.94 -24.58 0.85
C ALA A 211 -5.38 -23.38 0.05
N LEU A 212 -5.94 -22.17 0.24
CA LEU A 212 -5.41 -20.94 -0.37
C LEU A 212 -4.15 -20.46 0.35
N CYS A 213 -4.07 -20.62 1.66
CA CYS A 213 -2.86 -20.33 2.43
C CYS A 213 -1.70 -21.23 1.95
N ASP A 214 -1.94 -22.54 1.84
CA ASP A 214 -0.94 -23.52 1.40
C ASP A 214 -0.44 -23.25 -0.03
N LEU A 215 -1.36 -22.85 -0.95
CA LEU A 215 -0.96 -22.47 -2.31
C LEU A 215 -0.08 -21.21 -2.30
N ALA A 216 -0.44 -20.20 -1.51
CA ALA A 216 0.36 -18.98 -1.40
C ALA A 216 1.74 -19.27 -0.79
N ASP A 217 1.81 -20.09 0.23
CA ASP A 217 3.06 -20.49 0.89
C ASP A 217 3.97 -21.32 -0.03
N ALA A 218 3.39 -22.15 -0.90
CA ALA A 218 4.15 -22.92 -1.90
C ALA A 218 4.90 -22.01 -2.89
N LEU A 219 4.40 -20.79 -3.15
CA LEU A 219 5.07 -19.79 -3.98
C LEU A 219 6.21 -19.07 -3.24
N TYR A 220 6.21 -19.10 -1.90
CA TYR A 220 7.18 -18.40 -1.05
C TYR A 220 7.71 -19.30 0.07
N PRO A 221 8.40 -20.43 -0.27
CA PRO A 221 8.78 -21.46 0.70
C PRO A 221 9.77 -20.98 1.77
N GLN A 222 10.40 -19.82 1.58
CA GLN A 222 11.31 -19.19 2.52
C GLN A 222 10.60 -18.37 3.62
N MET A 223 9.29 -18.17 3.48
CA MET A 223 8.50 -17.41 4.46
C MET A 223 7.81 -18.32 5.47
N PRO A 224 7.45 -17.80 6.65
CA PRO A 224 6.66 -18.57 7.62
C PRO A 224 5.35 -19.05 7.01
N ARG A 225 4.93 -20.25 7.37
CA ARG A 225 3.65 -20.81 6.92
C ARG A 225 2.47 -20.01 7.46
N THR A 226 1.45 -19.88 6.63
CA THR A 226 0.21 -19.19 6.97
C THR A 226 -0.83 -20.20 7.46
N GLU A 227 -1.47 -19.90 8.59
CA GLU A 227 -2.57 -20.66 9.13
C GLU A 227 -3.90 -19.99 8.84
N SER A 228 -4.92 -20.76 8.51
CA SER A 228 -6.26 -20.24 8.33
C SER A 228 -6.97 -20.05 9.67
N GLY A 229 -7.37 -18.81 9.95
CA GLY A 229 -8.33 -18.46 10.99
C GLY A 229 -9.76 -18.28 10.45
N ASN A 230 -9.97 -18.56 9.15
CA ASN A 230 -11.29 -18.50 8.55
C ASN A 230 -12.10 -19.74 8.92
N GLY A 231 -13.16 -19.57 9.70
CA GLY A 231 -14.07 -20.63 10.12
C GLY A 231 -15.30 -20.80 9.22
N GLU A 232 -15.44 -20.03 8.16
CA GLU A 232 -16.56 -20.15 7.23
C GLU A 232 -16.43 -21.42 6.39
N VAL A 233 -17.51 -22.20 6.31
CA VAL A 233 -17.60 -23.40 5.48
C VAL A 233 -18.77 -23.25 4.52
N THR A 234 -18.47 -23.17 3.23
CA THR A 234 -19.48 -22.96 2.17
C THR A 234 -19.88 -24.27 1.46
N GLY A 235 -19.20 -25.36 1.74
CA GLY A 235 -19.36 -26.65 1.04
C GLY A 235 -18.66 -26.71 -0.32
N HIS A 236 -18.05 -25.61 -0.76
CA HIS A 236 -17.26 -25.52 -1.98
C HIS A 236 -16.02 -24.63 -1.73
N ASP A 237 -15.27 -25.02 -0.72
CA ASP A 237 -14.07 -24.30 -0.26
C ASP A 237 -12.82 -24.94 -0.83
N GLY A 238 -11.88 -24.11 -1.30
CA GLY A 238 -10.61 -24.61 -1.85
C GLY A 238 -10.28 -24.07 -3.21
N ILE A 239 -9.48 -24.82 -3.97
CA ILE A 239 -8.98 -24.46 -5.29
C ILE A 239 -9.43 -25.53 -6.29
N TYR A 240 -10.07 -25.08 -7.35
CA TYR A 240 -10.66 -25.97 -8.36
C TYR A 240 -10.20 -25.57 -9.76
N LEU A 241 -10.04 -26.54 -10.64
CA LEU A 241 -9.91 -26.32 -12.06
C LEU A 241 -11.28 -26.52 -12.70
N VAL A 242 -11.78 -25.49 -13.36
CA VAL A 242 -13.06 -25.53 -14.08
C VAL A 242 -12.75 -25.69 -15.56
N ALA A 243 -13.22 -26.79 -16.16
CA ALA A 243 -13.07 -27.01 -17.58
C ALA A 243 -13.87 -25.95 -18.39
N PRO A 244 -13.38 -25.50 -19.57
CA PRO A 244 -14.02 -24.42 -20.32
C PRO A 244 -15.52 -24.66 -20.58
N GLU A 245 -15.91 -25.88 -20.88
CA GLU A 245 -17.30 -26.28 -21.11
C GLU A 245 -18.20 -26.16 -19.85
N HIS A 246 -17.62 -26.11 -18.67
CA HIS A 246 -18.35 -25.99 -17.40
C HIS A 246 -18.37 -24.56 -16.83
N VAL A 247 -17.69 -23.62 -17.44
CA VAL A 247 -17.60 -22.23 -16.94
C VAL A 247 -18.98 -21.59 -16.82
N ALA A 248 -19.86 -21.77 -17.84
CA ALA A 248 -21.20 -21.19 -17.79
C ALA A 248 -22.05 -21.75 -16.64
N ALA A 249 -22.01 -23.05 -16.41
CA ALA A 249 -22.71 -23.70 -15.30
C ALA A 249 -22.14 -23.24 -13.95
N TYR A 250 -20.84 -23.16 -13.83
CA TYR A 250 -20.14 -22.68 -12.63
C TYR A 250 -20.51 -21.22 -12.30
N MET A 251 -20.58 -20.36 -13.31
CA MET A 251 -21.03 -18.97 -13.15
C MET A 251 -22.46 -18.88 -12.65
N GLN A 252 -23.34 -19.73 -13.18
CA GLN A 252 -24.74 -19.76 -12.78
C GLN A 252 -24.93 -20.26 -11.34
N GLU A 253 -24.18 -21.27 -10.94
CA GLU A 253 -24.32 -21.92 -9.62
C GLU A 253 -23.66 -21.08 -8.52
N PHE A 254 -22.46 -20.55 -8.75
CA PHE A 254 -21.63 -19.96 -7.71
C PHE A 254 -21.44 -18.45 -7.81
N ALA A 255 -21.81 -17.83 -8.92
CA ALA A 255 -21.71 -16.39 -9.17
C ALA A 255 -20.34 -15.79 -8.73
N PRO A 256 -19.17 -16.39 -9.07
CA PRO A 256 -17.88 -15.89 -8.66
C PRO A 256 -17.57 -14.55 -9.32
N THR A 257 -16.73 -13.73 -8.67
CA THR A 257 -16.13 -12.58 -9.33
C THR A 257 -15.07 -13.05 -10.33
N VAL A 258 -15.23 -12.67 -11.60
CA VAL A 258 -14.27 -13.04 -12.64
C VAL A 258 -13.06 -12.10 -12.60
N LEU A 259 -11.87 -12.68 -12.52
CA LEU A 259 -10.60 -11.94 -12.51
C LEU A 259 -9.77 -12.27 -13.76
N ARG A 260 -9.09 -11.24 -14.28
CA ARG A 260 -8.17 -11.35 -15.41
C ARG A 260 -6.92 -10.51 -15.22
N HIS A 261 -5.86 -10.80 -15.97
CA HIS A 261 -4.64 -10.02 -15.92
C HIS A 261 -4.86 -8.56 -16.32
N ASP A 262 -5.38 -8.33 -17.54
CA ASP A 262 -5.71 -7.00 -18.05
C ASP A 262 -6.89 -7.04 -19.02
N ARG A 263 -7.34 -5.84 -19.47
CA ARG A 263 -8.51 -5.70 -20.37
C ARG A 263 -8.38 -6.36 -21.74
N ARG A 264 -7.16 -6.75 -22.15
CA ARG A 264 -6.91 -7.42 -23.44
C ARG A 264 -7.19 -8.92 -23.36
N GLN A 265 -7.22 -9.47 -22.16
CA GLN A 265 -7.52 -10.88 -21.93
C GLN A 265 -9.02 -11.15 -22.10
N ALA A 266 -9.37 -12.04 -23.02
CA ALA A 266 -10.73 -12.49 -23.19
C ALA A 266 -11.18 -13.36 -22.02
N CYS A 267 -12.45 -13.23 -21.63
CA CYS A 267 -13.09 -14.00 -20.55
C CYS A 267 -14.46 -14.48 -21.00
N ASP A 268 -14.58 -15.03 -22.20
CA ASP A 268 -15.79 -15.61 -22.79
C ASP A 268 -17.02 -14.70 -22.74
N GLY A 269 -16.80 -13.37 -22.88
CA GLY A 269 -17.86 -12.36 -22.79
C GLY A 269 -18.29 -12.03 -21.35
N LEU A 270 -17.72 -12.64 -20.32
CA LEU A 270 -18.04 -12.38 -18.94
C LEU A 270 -17.48 -11.02 -18.48
N PRO A 271 -18.22 -10.25 -17.65
CA PRO A 271 -17.68 -9.07 -17.03
C PRO A 271 -16.55 -9.45 -16.06
N ALA A 272 -15.36 -8.90 -16.27
CA ALA A 272 -14.20 -9.27 -15.51
C ALA A 272 -13.46 -8.06 -14.94
N VAL A 273 -12.91 -8.21 -13.73
CA VAL A 273 -12.08 -7.22 -13.03
C VAL A 273 -10.60 -7.53 -13.27
N ASN A 274 -9.78 -6.53 -13.57
CA ASN A 274 -8.35 -6.72 -13.71
C ASN A 274 -7.69 -6.95 -12.33
N PHE A 275 -6.65 -7.79 -12.24
CA PHE A 275 -5.93 -8.04 -10.98
C PHE A 275 -5.50 -6.75 -10.27
N GLY A 276 -5.04 -5.75 -11.03
CA GLY A 276 -4.66 -4.47 -10.46
C GLY A 276 -5.78 -3.73 -9.74
N GLN A 277 -7.04 -3.95 -10.13
CA GLN A 277 -8.20 -3.28 -9.55
C GLN A 277 -8.79 -4.05 -8.35
N CYS A 278 -8.37 -5.29 -8.13
CA CYS A 278 -8.88 -6.11 -7.03
C CYS A 278 -7.93 -6.16 -5.81
N LYS A 279 -6.75 -5.53 -5.90
CA LYS A 279 -5.83 -5.44 -4.77
C LYS A 279 -6.52 -4.76 -3.57
N GLY A 280 -6.32 -5.31 -2.38
CA GLY A 280 -6.96 -4.84 -1.15
C GLY A 280 -8.39 -5.33 -0.93
N ARG A 281 -9.08 -5.84 -1.96
CA ARG A 281 -10.47 -6.30 -1.86
C ARG A 281 -10.59 -7.75 -1.41
N THR A 282 -11.69 -8.05 -0.73
CA THR A 282 -12.08 -9.41 -0.37
C THR A 282 -13.23 -9.88 -1.22
N TYR A 283 -13.13 -11.11 -1.74
CA TYR A 283 -14.19 -11.77 -2.49
C TYR A 283 -14.44 -13.14 -1.87
N SER A 284 -15.69 -13.50 -1.72
CA SER A 284 -16.09 -14.82 -1.22
C SER A 284 -15.68 -15.92 -2.20
N ARG A 285 -15.69 -15.62 -3.50
CA ARG A 285 -15.30 -16.57 -4.57
C ARG A 285 -14.78 -15.84 -5.80
N VAL A 286 -13.74 -16.38 -6.41
CA VAL A 286 -13.17 -15.83 -7.65
C VAL A 286 -13.02 -16.92 -8.71
N LEU A 287 -13.25 -16.55 -9.97
CA LEU A 287 -12.89 -17.34 -11.14
C LEU A 287 -11.78 -16.63 -11.89
N ILE A 288 -10.62 -17.26 -12.00
CA ILE A 288 -9.45 -16.66 -12.64
C ILE A 288 -9.31 -17.23 -14.05
N PHE A 289 -9.28 -16.35 -15.04
CA PHE A 289 -8.82 -16.72 -16.40
C PHE A 289 -7.30 -16.58 -16.43
N PRO A 290 -6.55 -17.67 -16.65
CA PRO A 290 -5.09 -17.63 -16.66
C PRO A 290 -4.56 -16.89 -17.88
N ASN A 291 -3.41 -16.19 -17.72
CA ASN A 291 -2.70 -15.52 -18.79
C ASN A 291 -1.50 -16.38 -19.22
N GLY A 292 -1.71 -17.26 -20.17
CA GLY A 292 -0.73 -18.24 -20.65
C GLY A 292 -0.94 -19.64 -20.08
N PRO A 293 -0.07 -20.59 -20.40
CA PRO A 293 -0.18 -21.94 -19.82
C PRO A 293 0.02 -21.87 -18.31
N LEU A 294 -0.87 -22.54 -17.60
CA LEU A 294 -0.73 -22.82 -16.17
C LEU A 294 0.39 -23.83 -15.94
#